data_0132382f01510f22ddc26ddac0d671d5
#
_entry.id   0132382f01510f22ddc26ddac0d671d5
#
_cell.length_a   1.000
_cell.length_b   1.000
_cell.length_c   1.000
_cell.angle_alpha   90.00
_cell.angle_beta   90.00
_cell.angle_gamma   90.00
#
_symmetry.space_group_name_H-M   'P 1'
#
loop_
_entity.id
_entity.type
_entity.pdbx_description
1 polymer ?
#
loop_
_entity_poly.entity_id
_entity_poly.type
_entity_poly.pdbx_seq_one_letter_code
_entity_poly.pdbx_strand_id
1 'polypeptide(L)'
;MSRTGSVDVVVVDDEKEMALVLRDLLEAEGIRAEATTDPRQALLRVREGKARVVLSDVNMPGMSGLDLVRETRRVDNSVPVLLITAFATLEAAMEAVRAGAYHYLTKPVQADDLLLWVRRALDEVRVRSELADLKGSDESLHSLNHSMQKILSQVPRLAQLSGTVLVSGESGTGKERVARALHFRSHRADKPFVPVNCGAIPENLIESELFGHEEGAFTGAVRTQEGLFEVAGQGTLFLDEIGELPLSMQAKLLRVLQEGRFRRIGSRKELEFGARVVAATNRDLAEEVRGGRFREDLYYRLNVIPVQLPPLRERTEDVLPLAQRFLERQSQRAGLPPRRLAKEAQGLLLSHPWPGNIRELGNAMERVVAFADHEILQPEDFSFLPVESARLVGQNPLETDWPTLEELEKRYVGKVMEKTAGQRAKACEILGIDPKTLYRKLREP
;
A
#
# COMPACT_ATOMS: atom_id res chain seq x y z
N MET A 1 11.19 18.45 -5.09
CA MET A 1 12.63 18.69 -5.30
C MET A 1 13.31 17.36 -5.49
N SER A 2 13.95 17.15 -6.62
CA SER A 2 14.57 15.88 -7.03
C SER A 2 15.71 15.49 -6.08
N ARG A 3 15.64 14.29 -5.46
CA ARG A 3 16.74 13.71 -4.67
C ARG A 3 17.80 13.05 -5.56
N THR A 4 18.22 13.72 -6.61
CA THR A 4 19.40 13.30 -7.41
C THR A 4 20.63 13.42 -6.53
N GLY A 5 21.25 12.27 -6.17
CA GLY A 5 22.47 12.20 -5.35
C GLY A 5 22.22 11.86 -3.86
N SER A 6 21.15 11.15 -3.47
CA SER A 6 21.04 10.63 -2.10
C SER A 6 21.97 9.45 -1.90
N VAL A 7 22.72 9.46 -0.80
CA VAL A 7 23.58 8.35 -0.34
C VAL A 7 22.93 7.66 0.87
N ASP A 8 23.24 6.39 1.05
CA ASP A 8 22.72 5.63 2.19
C ASP A 8 23.49 6.01 3.45
N VAL A 9 24.81 6.21 3.34
CA VAL A 9 25.69 6.57 4.47
C VAL A 9 26.62 7.72 4.10
N VAL A 10 26.75 8.73 4.97
CA VAL A 10 27.84 9.72 4.91
C VAL A 10 28.87 9.38 5.97
N VAL A 11 30.07 9.09 5.53
CA VAL A 11 31.22 8.77 6.40
C VAL A 11 32.02 10.05 6.65
N VAL A 12 32.30 10.36 7.92
CA VAL A 12 33.03 11.54 8.36
C VAL A 12 34.20 11.12 9.24
N ASP A 13 35.41 11.37 8.79
CA ASP A 13 36.64 11.15 9.56
C ASP A 13 37.67 12.17 9.13
N ASP A 14 38.37 12.83 10.05
CA ASP A 14 39.38 13.82 9.73
C ASP A 14 40.60 13.22 9.00
N GLU A 15 40.81 11.91 9.15
CA GLU A 15 41.78 11.16 8.36
C GLU A 15 41.11 10.70 7.03
N LYS A 16 41.47 11.37 5.94
CA LYS A 16 40.91 11.10 4.61
C LYS A 16 41.01 9.62 4.19
N GLU A 17 42.15 8.97 4.53
CA GLU A 17 42.36 7.56 4.20
C GLU A 17 41.37 6.66 4.93
N MET A 18 41.11 6.93 6.21
CA MET A 18 40.15 6.18 7.00
C MET A 18 38.73 6.36 6.47
N ALA A 19 38.33 7.61 6.17
CA ALA A 19 37.02 7.89 5.58
C ALA A 19 36.81 7.12 4.27
N LEU A 20 37.82 7.05 3.41
CA LEU A 20 37.77 6.31 2.14
C LEU A 20 37.71 4.78 2.36
N VAL A 21 38.49 4.23 3.28
CA VAL A 21 38.48 2.78 3.61
C VAL A 21 37.09 2.36 4.09
N LEU A 22 36.47 3.13 4.99
CA LEU A 22 35.14 2.83 5.50
C LEU A 22 34.06 2.95 4.40
N ARG A 23 34.18 3.94 3.53
CA ARG A 23 33.30 4.07 2.35
C ARG A 23 33.44 2.85 1.45
N ASP A 24 34.65 2.48 1.06
CA ASP A 24 34.90 1.38 0.13
C ASP A 24 34.40 0.03 0.69
N LEU A 25 34.51 -0.15 2.00
CA LEU A 25 33.96 -1.32 2.70
C LEU A 25 32.43 -1.35 2.61
N LEU A 26 31.76 -0.23 2.79
CA LEU A 26 30.30 -0.13 2.67
C LEU A 26 29.84 -0.34 1.22
N GLU A 27 30.55 0.23 0.25
CA GLU A 27 30.24 0.09 -1.18
C GLU A 27 30.44 -1.35 -1.68
N ALA A 28 31.45 -2.06 -1.18
CA ALA A 28 31.67 -3.47 -1.48
C ALA A 28 30.47 -4.35 -1.09
N GLU A 29 29.71 -3.95 -0.07
CA GLU A 29 28.50 -4.61 0.41
C GLU A 29 27.19 -4.03 -0.17
N GLY A 30 27.30 -3.20 -1.22
CA GLY A 30 26.17 -2.62 -1.95
C GLY A 30 25.50 -1.44 -1.25
N ILE A 31 26.12 -0.85 -0.21
CA ILE A 31 25.63 0.31 0.52
C ILE A 31 26.28 1.56 -0.10
N ARG A 32 25.47 2.46 -0.68
CA ARG A 32 25.99 3.69 -1.30
C ARG A 32 26.52 4.64 -0.23
N ALA A 33 27.81 4.94 -0.26
CA ALA A 33 28.43 5.76 0.75
C ALA A 33 29.21 6.94 0.13
N GLU A 34 29.24 8.10 0.83
CA GLU A 34 30.05 9.26 0.51
C GLU A 34 31.01 9.53 1.68
N ALA A 35 32.27 9.80 1.38
CA ALA A 35 33.27 10.11 2.39
C ALA A 35 33.59 11.61 2.39
N THR A 36 33.70 12.21 3.56
CA THR A 36 34.11 13.61 3.76
C THR A 36 35.00 13.76 5.00
N THR A 37 35.89 14.73 4.98
CA THR A 37 36.71 15.11 6.15
C THR A 37 36.13 16.33 6.89
N ASP A 38 35.05 16.95 6.37
CA ASP A 38 34.41 18.09 6.99
C ASP A 38 33.01 17.71 7.52
N PRO A 39 32.80 17.72 8.84
CA PRO A 39 31.51 17.42 9.45
C PRO A 39 30.37 18.36 9.02
N ARG A 40 30.72 19.58 8.57
CA ARG A 40 29.72 20.54 8.06
C ARG A 40 29.13 20.10 6.74
N GLN A 41 29.89 19.38 5.89
CA GLN A 41 29.38 18.79 4.67
C GLN A 41 28.35 17.68 4.96
N ALA A 42 28.63 16.84 5.96
CA ALA A 42 27.66 15.83 6.40
C ALA A 42 26.35 16.48 6.89
N LEU A 43 26.42 17.54 7.69
CA LEU A 43 25.24 18.31 8.10
C LEU A 43 24.48 18.91 6.91
N LEU A 44 25.18 19.38 5.88
CA LEU A 44 24.56 19.88 4.66
C LEU A 44 23.79 18.75 3.95
N ARG A 45 24.38 17.55 3.84
CA ARG A 45 23.71 16.38 3.27
C ARG A 45 22.46 15.98 4.05
N VAL A 46 22.51 16.05 5.39
CA VAL A 46 21.35 15.84 6.26
C VAL A 46 20.26 16.89 5.99
N ARG A 47 20.60 18.19 5.95
CA ARG A 47 19.66 19.29 5.65
C ARG A 47 19.00 19.16 4.29
N GLU A 48 19.74 18.70 3.30
CA GLU A 48 19.22 18.44 1.94
C GLU A 48 18.40 17.15 1.84
N GLY A 49 18.31 16.37 2.93
CA GLY A 49 17.65 15.05 2.93
C GLY A 49 18.36 14.02 2.05
N LYS A 50 19.68 14.18 1.83
CA LYS A 50 20.50 13.32 0.98
C LYS A 50 21.30 12.27 1.77
N ALA A 51 21.35 12.34 3.09
CA ALA A 51 21.96 11.34 3.98
C ALA A 51 20.90 10.60 4.75
N ARG A 52 20.96 9.26 4.74
CA ARG A 52 20.05 8.40 5.52
C ARG A 52 20.66 8.00 6.87
N VAL A 53 21.97 7.81 6.92
CA VAL A 53 22.76 7.47 8.10
C VAL A 53 24.04 8.31 8.06
N VAL A 54 24.54 8.75 9.22
CA VAL A 54 25.85 9.37 9.36
C VAL A 54 26.74 8.44 10.19
N LEU A 55 27.95 8.17 9.70
CA LEU A 55 29.00 7.46 10.40
C LEU A 55 30.15 8.46 10.65
N SER A 56 30.48 8.74 11.90
CA SER A 56 31.44 9.81 12.23
C SER A 56 32.48 9.36 13.24
N ASP A 57 33.72 9.75 13.01
CA ASP A 57 34.71 9.76 14.10
C ASP A 57 34.29 10.71 15.22
N VAL A 58 34.67 10.39 16.45
CA VAL A 58 34.38 11.24 17.62
C VAL A 58 35.34 12.41 17.70
N ASN A 59 36.64 12.16 17.42
CA ASN A 59 37.71 13.15 17.63
C ASN A 59 38.11 13.83 16.33
N MET A 60 37.36 14.85 15.96
CA MET A 60 37.67 15.65 14.76
C MET A 60 37.96 17.09 15.12
N PRO A 61 38.89 17.78 14.41
CA PRO A 61 39.19 19.17 14.66
C PRO A 61 38.01 20.10 14.31
N GLY A 62 37.73 21.06 15.15
CA GLY A 62 36.72 22.10 14.96
C GLY A 62 35.31 21.70 15.36
N MET A 63 34.78 20.57 14.89
CA MET A 63 33.48 20.00 15.30
C MET A 63 33.67 18.55 15.64
N SER A 64 33.43 18.19 16.90
CA SER A 64 33.50 16.77 17.33
C SER A 64 32.36 15.95 16.78
N GLY A 65 32.51 14.62 16.72
CA GLY A 65 31.43 13.71 16.38
C GLY A 65 30.22 13.84 17.30
N LEU A 66 30.44 14.15 18.58
CA LEU A 66 29.36 14.43 19.54
C LEU A 66 28.60 15.71 19.21
N ASP A 67 29.27 16.76 18.75
CA ASP A 67 28.62 17.98 18.29
C ASP A 67 27.85 17.72 16.98
N LEU A 68 28.41 16.90 16.09
CA LEU A 68 27.72 16.47 14.88
C LEU A 68 26.43 15.71 15.19
N VAL A 69 26.43 14.83 16.20
CA VAL A 69 25.21 14.16 16.70
C VAL A 69 24.17 15.19 17.14
N ARG A 70 24.56 16.16 17.99
CA ARG A 70 23.65 17.18 18.53
C ARG A 70 23.06 18.05 17.42
N GLU A 71 23.88 18.49 16.48
CA GLU A 71 23.44 19.32 15.35
C GLU A 71 22.60 18.52 14.35
N THR A 72 22.95 17.25 14.05
CA THR A 72 22.13 16.37 13.21
C THR A 72 20.73 16.21 13.81
N ARG A 73 20.63 15.99 15.12
CA ARG A 73 19.32 15.85 15.81
C ARG A 73 18.49 17.14 15.79
N ARG A 74 19.12 18.31 15.78
CA ARG A 74 18.41 19.60 15.64
C ARG A 74 17.87 19.80 14.23
N VAL A 75 18.60 19.32 13.22
CA VAL A 75 18.22 19.45 11.81
C VAL A 75 17.17 18.39 11.43
N ASP A 76 17.47 17.13 11.73
CA ASP A 76 16.58 16.00 11.47
C ASP A 76 16.84 14.89 12.48
N ASN A 77 15.93 14.75 13.45
CA ASN A 77 16.02 13.73 14.51
C ASN A 77 15.79 12.29 13.99
N SER A 78 15.41 12.13 12.73
CA SER A 78 15.17 10.82 12.12
C SER A 78 16.44 10.18 11.53
N VAL A 79 17.51 10.95 11.35
CA VAL A 79 18.79 10.47 10.81
C VAL A 79 19.68 9.92 11.93
N PRO A 80 19.92 8.58 11.97
CA PRO A 80 20.79 7.98 12.96
C PRO A 80 22.24 8.34 12.71
N VAL A 81 22.96 8.66 13.79
CA VAL A 81 24.40 8.92 13.78
C VAL A 81 25.13 7.83 14.56
N LEU A 82 26.01 7.10 13.87
CA LEU A 82 26.92 6.13 14.47
C LEU A 82 28.27 6.81 14.73
N LEU A 83 28.84 6.62 15.89
CA LEU A 83 30.14 7.18 16.26
C LEU A 83 31.23 6.11 16.22
N ILE A 84 32.42 6.48 15.78
CA ILE A 84 33.63 5.67 15.86
C ILE A 84 34.58 6.33 16.87
N THR A 85 35.13 5.57 17.80
CA THR A 85 36.02 6.11 18.84
C THR A 85 37.23 5.22 19.08
N ALA A 86 38.39 5.83 19.36
CA ALA A 86 39.56 5.12 19.78
C ALA A 86 39.52 4.70 21.28
N PHE A 87 38.59 5.29 22.06
CA PHE A 87 38.51 5.06 23.50
C PHE A 87 37.27 4.24 23.88
N ALA A 88 37.49 2.98 24.26
CA ALA A 88 36.43 2.08 24.74
C ALA A 88 36.16 2.26 26.25
N THR A 89 35.94 3.50 26.71
CA THR A 89 35.63 3.77 28.12
C THR A 89 34.11 3.84 28.33
N LEU A 90 33.67 3.42 29.50
CA LEU A 90 32.22 3.51 29.86
C LEU A 90 31.72 4.95 29.83
N GLU A 91 32.59 5.89 30.21
CA GLU A 91 32.28 7.35 30.20
C GLU A 91 32.03 7.87 28.80
N ALA A 92 32.89 7.52 27.82
CA ALA A 92 32.70 7.91 26.42
C ALA A 92 31.42 7.32 25.80
N ALA A 93 31.13 6.06 26.13
CA ALA A 93 29.88 5.39 25.73
C ALA A 93 28.64 6.10 26.32
N MET A 94 28.66 6.45 27.60
CA MET A 94 27.57 7.18 28.25
C MET A 94 27.41 8.59 27.68
N GLU A 95 28.47 9.27 27.30
CA GLU A 95 28.42 10.58 26.68
C GLU A 95 27.81 10.52 25.27
N ALA A 96 28.18 9.53 24.46
CA ALA A 96 27.59 9.26 23.16
C ALA A 96 26.07 9.02 23.25
N VAL A 97 25.63 8.20 24.20
CA VAL A 97 24.20 7.93 24.45
C VAL A 97 23.47 9.20 24.90
N ARG A 98 24.06 10.01 25.82
CA ARG A 98 23.48 11.27 26.28
C ARG A 98 23.38 12.29 25.15
N ALA A 99 24.37 12.35 24.24
CA ALA A 99 24.32 13.19 23.06
C ALA A 99 23.23 12.74 22.07
N GLY A 100 22.81 11.47 22.17
CA GLY A 100 21.80 10.85 21.34
C GLY A 100 22.35 10.15 20.11
N ALA A 101 23.58 9.68 20.14
CA ALA A 101 24.11 8.79 19.11
C ALA A 101 23.27 7.51 19.03
N TYR A 102 23.11 7.00 17.82
CA TYR A 102 22.41 5.75 17.57
C TYR A 102 23.20 4.55 18.12
N HIS A 103 24.47 4.54 17.85
CA HIS A 103 25.42 3.55 18.37
C HIS A 103 26.84 4.10 18.34
N TYR A 104 27.77 3.43 19.01
CA TYR A 104 29.20 3.72 18.91
C TYR A 104 30.00 2.44 18.62
N LEU A 105 31.07 2.58 17.85
CA LEU A 105 32.00 1.53 17.47
C LEU A 105 33.39 1.88 17.96
N THR A 106 34.19 0.90 18.36
CA THR A 106 35.57 1.10 18.83
C THR A 106 36.56 0.83 17.71
N LYS A 107 37.60 1.67 17.59
CA LYS A 107 38.78 1.41 16.73
C LYS A 107 39.69 0.33 17.39
N PRO A 108 40.17 -0.68 16.66
CA PRO A 108 40.00 -0.92 15.23
C PRO A 108 38.60 -1.42 14.90
N VAL A 109 37.96 -0.80 13.89
CA VAL A 109 36.59 -1.12 13.48
C VAL A 109 36.57 -2.49 12.81
N GLN A 110 35.80 -3.42 13.37
CA GLN A 110 35.55 -4.73 12.75
C GLN A 110 34.53 -4.56 11.65
N ALA A 111 34.80 -5.12 10.46
CA ALA A 111 33.90 -4.97 9.30
C ALA A 111 32.49 -5.51 9.58
N ASP A 112 32.39 -6.68 10.23
CA ASP A 112 31.11 -7.31 10.55
C ASP A 112 30.26 -6.46 11.51
N ASP A 113 30.89 -5.84 12.52
CA ASP A 113 30.21 -4.96 13.48
C ASP A 113 29.72 -3.68 12.80
N LEU A 114 30.55 -3.07 11.96
CA LEU A 114 30.17 -1.88 11.19
C LEU A 114 28.95 -2.17 10.30
N LEU A 115 29.04 -3.23 9.52
CA LEU A 115 27.96 -3.63 8.61
C LEU A 115 26.66 -3.96 9.35
N LEU A 116 26.75 -4.66 10.47
CA LEU A 116 25.62 -4.99 11.32
C LEU A 116 24.87 -3.73 11.76
N TRP A 117 25.61 -2.76 12.31
CA TRP A 117 24.99 -1.56 12.88
C TRP A 117 24.54 -0.56 11.81
N VAL A 118 25.25 -0.45 10.70
CA VAL A 118 24.82 0.37 9.54
C VAL A 118 23.56 -0.22 8.93
N ARG A 119 23.48 -1.53 8.71
CA ARG A 119 22.26 -2.18 8.18
C ARG A 119 21.07 -2.00 9.13
N ARG A 120 21.25 -2.16 10.44
CA ARG A 120 20.20 -1.89 11.43
C ARG A 120 19.72 -0.44 11.39
N ALA A 121 20.62 0.52 11.30
CA ALA A 121 20.29 1.93 11.20
C ALA A 121 19.50 2.22 9.91
N LEU A 122 19.92 1.68 8.76
CA LEU A 122 19.22 1.80 7.49
C LEU A 122 17.84 1.15 7.50
N ASP A 123 17.70 -0.02 8.11
CA ASP A 123 16.40 -0.69 8.27
C ASP A 123 15.46 0.12 9.15
N GLU A 124 15.93 0.70 10.25
CA GLU A 124 15.12 1.57 11.09
C GLU A 124 14.66 2.83 10.35
N VAL A 125 15.55 3.46 9.57
CA VAL A 125 15.19 4.60 8.72
C VAL A 125 14.16 4.19 7.67
N ARG A 126 14.29 2.99 7.07
CA ARG A 126 13.32 2.45 6.12
C ARG A 126 11.96 2.25 6.77
N VAL A 127 11.91 1.56 7.91
CA VAL A 127 10.67 1.33 8.67
C VAL A 127 10.03 2.65 9.11
N ARG A 128 10.82 3.62 9.59
CA ARG A 128 10.31 4.95 9.93
C ARG A 128 9.79 5.70 8.71
N SER A 129 10.47 5.62 7.56
CA SER A 129 10.01 6.20 6.30
C SER A 129 8.72 5.55 5.82
N GLU A 130 8.61 4.23 5.91
CA GLU A 130 7.38 3.50 5.61
C GLU A 130 6.24 3.88 6.57
N LEU A 131 6.53 4.04 7.87
CA LEU A 131 5.59 4.54 8.87
C LEU A 131 5.24 6.03 8.65
N ALA A 132 6.18 6.85 8.23
CA ALA A 132 5.94 8.26 7.87
C ALA A 132 5.13 8.35 6.57
N ASP A 133 5.40 7.51 5.58
CA ASP A 133 4.58 7.36 4.38
C ASP A 133 3.16 6.83 4.73
N LEU A 134 3.05 5.99 5.74
CA LEU A 134 1.78 5.53 6.30
C LEU A 134 1.08 6.63 7.11
N LYS A 135 1.81 7.47 7.85
CA LYS A 135 1.29 8.66 8.56
C LYS A 135 1.06 9.84 7.61
N GLY A 136 1.96 10.06 6.64
CA GLY A 136 1.81 11.06 5.58
C GLY A 136 0.75 10.70 4.53
N SER A 137 0.22 9.46 4.54
CA SER A 137 -0.95 9.09 3.74
C SER A 137 -2.21 9.87 4.15
N ASP A 138 -2.17 10.54 5.29
CA ASP A 138 -3.26 11.42 5.74
C ASP A 138 -3.31 12.75 4.96
N GLU A 139 -2.17 13.33 4.56
CA GLU A 139 -2.14 14.49 3.66
C GLU A 139 -2.54 14.13 2.21
N SER A 140 -2.60 12.85 1.88
CA SER A 140 -2.84 12.36 0.52
C SER A 140 -4.27 11.92 0.23
N LEU A 141 -5.19 11.97 1.21
CA LEU A 141 -6.61 11.72 1.00
C LEU A 141 -7.31 12.96 0.42
N HIS A 142 -6.90 13.33 -0.81
CA HIS A 142 -7.59 14.35 -1.58
C HIS A 142 -8.34 13.71 -2.73
N SER A 143 -9.52 14.23 -2.99
CA SER A 143 -10.35 13.90 -4.14
C SER A 143 -10.93 15.19 -4.71
N LEU A 144 -11.06 15.26 -6.01
CA LEU A 144 -11.77 16.34 -6.70
C LEU A 144 -13.25 16.01 -6.86
N ASN A 145 -13.62 14.74 -6.71
CA ASN A 145 -15.00 14.28 -6.82
C ASN A 145 -15.82 14.67 -5.58
N HIS A 146 -16.99 15.27 -5.80
CA HIS A 146 -17.85 15.80 -4.73
C HIS A 146 -18.32 14.74 -3.73
N SER A 147 -18.72 13.56 -4.21
CA SER A 147 -19.17 12.46 -3.33
C SER A 147 -18.05 11.97 -2.42
N MET A 148 -16.84 11.81 -2.96
CA MET A 148 -15.67 11.42 -2.18
C MET A 148 -15.24 12.52 -1.21
N GLN A 149 -15.28 13.80 -1.61
CA GLN A 149 -15.02 14.94 -0.71
C GLN A 149 -15.97 14.95 0.48
N LYS A 150 -17.27 14.67 0.27
CA LYS A 150 -18.26 14.56 1.34
C LYS A 150 -17.89 13.46 2.33
N ILE A 151 -17.45 12.30 1.86
CA ILE A 151 -16.97 11.20 2.72
C ILE A 151 -15.74 11.66 3.49
N LEU A 152 -14.74 12.21 2.82
CA LEU A 152 -13.47 12.64 3.43
C LEU A 152 -13.68 13.74 4.47
N SER A 153 -14.62 14.66 4.26
CA SER A 153 -14.97 15.71 5.22
C SER A 153 -15.57 15.18 6.53
N GLN A 154 -16.18 13.99 6.50
CA GLN A 154 -16.73 13.34 7.68
C GLN A 154 -15.69 12.55 8.48
N VAL A 155 -14.56 12.14 7.87
CA VAL A 155 -13.52 11.33 8.51
C VAL A 155 -13.05 11.91 9.85
N PRO A 156 -12.75 13.21 10.02
CA PRO A 156 -12.34 13.75 11.31
C PRO A 156 -13.38 13.56 12.40
N ARG A 157 -14.67 13.72 12.08
CA ARG A 157 -15.77 13.50 13.02
C ARG A 157 -15.93 12.01 13.34
N LEU A 158 -15.91 11.15 12.33
CA LEU A 158 -16.04 9.70 12.51
C LEU A 158 -14.86 9.12 13.29
N ALA A 159 -13.67 9.71 13.15
CA ALA A 159 -12.48 9.29 13.89
C ALA A 159 -12.65 9.42 15.41
N GLN A 160 -13.41 10.41 15.89
CA GLN A 160 -13.63 10.63 17.31
C GLN A 160 -14.69 9.70 17.94
N LEU A 161 -15.47 9.00 17.11
CA LEU A 161 -16.48 8.07 17.58
C LEU A 161 -15.84 6.72 17.92
N SER A 162 -16.31 6.05 18.97
CA SER A 162 -15.85 4.71 19.37
C SER A 162 -16.57 3.56 18.64
N GLY A 163 -17.65 3.85 17.93
CA GLY A 163 -18.44 2.86 17.19
C GLY A 163 -17.68 2.20 16.05
N THR A 164 -18.12 0.99 15.69
CA THR A 164 -17.61 0.25 14.52
C THR A 164 -17.93 1.02 13.24
N VAL A 165 -16.94 1.13 12.34
CA VAL A 165 -17.11 1.71 10.99
C VAL A 165 -17.04 0.58 9.98
N LEU A 166 -18.05 0.48 9.11
CA LEU A 166 -18.07 -0.45 7.99
C LEU A 166 -17.79 0.32 6.69
N VAL A 167 -16.65 0.07 6.07
CA VAL A 167 -16.23 0.68 4.81
C VAL A 167 -16.56 -0.29 3.66
N SER A 168 -17.54 0.03 2.85
CA SER A 168 -17.92 -0.76 1.67
C SER A 168 -17.43 -0.11 0.38
N GLY A 169 -17.20 -0.92 -0.66
CA GLY A 169 -16.79 -0.46 -1.98
C GLY A 169 -15.98 -1.52 -2.72
N GLU A 170 -15.89 -1.40 -4.02
CA GLU A 170 -15.16 -2.33 -4.88
C GLU A 170 -13.70 -2.53 -4.46
N SER A 171 -13.09 -3.62 -4.92
CA SER A 171 -11.66 -3.86 -4.68
C SER A 171 -10.82 -2.71 -5.27
N GLY A 172 -9.79 -2.28 -4.54
CA GLY A 172 -8.90 -1.21 -5.02
C GLY A 172 -9.43 0.22 -4.91
N THR A 173 -10.61 0.48 -4.30
CA THR A 173 -11.18 1.82 -4.13
C THR A 173 -10.50 2.67 -3.07
N GLY A 174 -9.67 2.07 -2.20
CA GLY A 174 -8.94 2.77 -1.14
C GLY A 174 -9.53 2.61 0.25
N LYS A 175 -10.28 1.54 0.54
CA LYS A 175 -10.90 1.24 1.84
C LYS A 175 -9.89 1.27 2.99
N GLU A 176 -8.73 0.65 2.82
CA GLU A 176 -7.66 0.66 3.84
C GLU A 176 -7.15 2.07 4.12
N ARG A 177 -7.03 2.94 3.10
CA ARG A 177 -6.61 4.33 3.30
C ARG A 177 -7.59 5.11 4.17
N VAL A 178 -8.88 4.90 3.96
CA VAL A 178 -9.92 5.51 4.81
C VAL A 178 -9.84 4.95 6.24
N ALA A 179 -9.62 3.65 6.42
CA ALA A 179 -9.44 3.04 7.74
C ALA A 179 -8.22 3.60 8.48
N ARG A 180 -7.10 3.78 7.78
CA ARG A 180 -5.89 4.43 8.34
C ARG A 180 -6.16 5.89 8.73
N ALA A 181 -6.85 6.65 7.88
CA ALA A 181 -7.21 8.03 8.21
C ALA A 181 -8.14 8.13 9.43
N LEU A 182 -9.09 7.21 9.58
CA LEU A 182 -9.91 7.10 10.77
C LEU A 182 -9.09 6.83 12.04
N HIS A 183 -8.05 6.00 11.94
CA HIS A 183 -7.15 5.72 13.05
C HIS A 183 -6.27 6.93 13.38
N PHE A 184 -5.52 7.47 12.42
CA PHE A 184 -4.54 8.53 12.67
C PHE A 184 -5.16 9.88 13.05
N ARG A 185 -6.44 10.12 12.73
CA ARG A 185 -7.20 11.31 13.17
C ARG A 185 -7.98 11.09 14.47
N SER A 186 -7.86 9.92 15.11
CA SER A 186 -8.51 9.60 16.38
C SER A 186 -7.58 9.82 17.57
N HIS A 187 -8.15 9.77 18.78
CA HIS A 187 -7.38 9.75 20.02
C HIS A 187 -6.52 8.48 20.22
N ARG A 188 -6.55 7.54 19.25
CA ARG A 188 -5.77 6.31 19.23
C ARG A 188 -4.60 6.36 18.23
N ALA A 189 -4.29 7.53 17.67
CA ALA A 189 -3.29 7.70 16.63
C ALA A 189 -1.87 7.24 17.00
N ASP A 190 -1.55 7.24 18.29
CA ASP A 190 -0.29 6.77 18.88
C ASP A 190 -0.30 5.27 19.25
N LYS A 191 -1.44 4.61 19.11
CA LYS A 191 -1.64 3.19 19.42
C LYS A 191 -1.48 2.31 18.16
N PRO A 192 -1.38 0.98 18.29
CA PRO A 192 -1.25 0.09 17.14
C PRO A 192 -2.44 0.20 16.17
N PHE A 193 -2.14 0.21 14.86
CA PHE A 193 -3.09 -0.07 13.79
C PHE A 193 -2.78 -1.46 13.24
N VAL A 194 -3.67 -2.42 13.47
CA VAL A 194 -3.46 -3.83 13.09
C VAL A 194 -4.37 -4.18 11.92
N PRO A 195 -3.84 -4.22 10.68
CA PRO A 195 -4.60 -4.64 9.52
C PRO A 195 -4.63 -6.16 9.41
N VAL A 196 -5.80 -6.71 9.11
CA VAL A 196 -6.05 -8.15 8.90
C VAL A 196 -6.86 -8.31 7.63
N ASN A 197 -6.31 -9.02 6.64
CA ASN A 197 -7.09 -9.43 5.47
C ASN A 197 -7.68 -10.82 5.75
N CYS A 198 -9.01 -10.88 5.95
CA CYS A 198 -9.72 -12.12 6.27
C CYS A 198 -9.71 -13.14 5.12
N GLY A 199 -9.60 -12.69 3.87
CA GLY A 199 -9.53 -13.57 2.70
C GLY A 199 -8.15 -14.14 2.43
N ALA A 200 -7.08 -13.51 2.98
CA ALA A 200 -5.71 -13.96 2.76
C ALA A 200 -5.25 -15.04 3.73
N ILE A 201 -5.94 -15.21 4.86
CA ILE A 201 -5.58 -16.20 5.89
C ILE A 201 -6.35 -17.50 5.63
N PRO A 202 -5.67 -18.66 5.53
CA PRO A 202 -6.33 -19.95 5.41
C PRO A 202 -7.33 -20.20 6.55
N GLU A 203 -8.48 -20.81 6.25
CA GLU A 203 -9.57 -21.01 7.20
C GLU A 203 -9.16 -21.76 8.48
N ASN A 204 -8.23 -22.71 8.36
CA ASN A 204 -7.69 -23.47 9.50
C ASN A 204 -6.73 -22.67 10.38
N LEU A 205 -6.22 -21.52 9.93
CA LEU A 205 -5.26 -20.69 10.69
C LEU A 205 -5.91 -19.42 11.22
N ILE A 206 -7.01 -18.95 10.63
CA ILE A 206 -7.61 -17.64 10.94
C ILE A 206 -8.01 -17.53 12.42
N GLU A 207 -8.45 -18.63 13.04
CA GLU A 207 -8.76 -18.64 14.46
C GLU A 207 -7.51 -18.40 15.32
N SER A 208 -6.43 -19.13 15.01
CA SER A 208 -5.16 -19.00 15.73
C SER A 208 -4.52 -17.61 15.54
N GLU A 209 -4.60 -17.05 14.34
CA GLU A 209 -4.09 -15.71 14.06
C GLU A 209 -4.87 -14.62 14.80
N LEU A 210 -6.20 -14.70 14.81
CA LEU A 210 -7.04 -13.68 15.45
C LEU A 210 -6.99 -13.77 16.98
N PHE A 211 -7.15 -14.98 17.55
CA PHE A 211 -7.29 -15.18 19.00
C PHE A 211 -5.99 -15.54 19.72
N GLY A 212 -4.98 -16.01 18.97
CA GLY A 212 -3.77 -16.62 19.57
C GLY A 212 -4.04 -18.02 20.13
N HIS A 213 -2.99 -18.67 20.55
CA HIS A 213 -3.07 -20.02 21.14
C HIS A 213 -2.04 -20.22 22.25
N GLU A 214 -2.38 -21.12 23.18
CA GLU A 214 -1.44 -21.63 24.18
C GLU A 214 -0.69 -22.84 23.61
N GLU A 215 0.49 -23.09 24.15
CA GLU A 215 1.27 -24.30 23.82
C GLU A 215 0.43 -25.55 24.00
N GLY A 216 0.45 -26.46 23.02
CA GLY A 216 -0.31 -27.72 23.05
C GLY A 216 -1.81 -27.59 22.71
N ALA A 217 -2.31 -26.42 22.32
CA ALA A 217 -3.73 -26.18 22.02
C ALA A 217 -4.23 -27.02 20.83
N PHE A 218 -3.36 -27.33 19.87
CA PHE A 218 -3.62 -28.21 18.72
C PHE A 218 -2.30 -28.83 18.22
N THR A 219 -2.41 -29.81 17.31
CA THR A 219 -1.24 -30.46 16.69
C THR A 219 -0.44 -29.43 15.89
N GLY A 220 0.77 -29.08 16.38
CA GLY A 220 1.62 -28.02 15.80
C GLY A 220 1.76 -26.74 16.64
N ALA A 221 0.99 -26.59 17.72
CA ALA A 221 1.15 -25.50 18.69
C ALA A 221 2.38 -25.74 19.60
N VAL A 222 3.57 -25.50 19.07
CA VAL A 222 4.84 -25.77 19.77
C VAL A 222 5.14 -24.72 20.85
N ARG A 223 4.57 -23.54 20.76
CA ARG A 223 4.74 -22.42 21.68
C ARG A 223 3.47 -21.59 21.77
N THR A 224 3.30 -20.86 22.88
CA THR A 224 2.24 -19.87 23.01
C THR A 224 2.45 -18.72 22.02
N GLN A 225 1.38 -18.28 21.34
CA GLN A 225 1.40 -17.17 20.41
C GLN A 225 0.28 -16.19 20.72
N GLU A 226 0.61 -14.89 20.76
CA GLU A 226 -0.38 -13.81 20.88
C GLU A 226 -1.20 -13.65 19.61
N GLY A 227 -2.52 -13.43 19.76
CA GLY A 227 -3.41 -13.18 18.65
C GLY A 227 -3.50 -11.70 18.27
N LEU A 228 -4.01 -11.43 17.05
CA LEU A 228 -4.14 -10.06 16.54
C LEU A 228 -5.11 -9.20 17.38
N PHE A 229 -6.08 -9.79 18.07
CA PHE A 229 -6.92 -9.08 19.04
C PHE A 229 -6.10 -8.54 20.23
N GLU A 230 -5.11 -9.29 20.68
CA GLU A 230 -4.22 -8.91 21.78
C GLU A 230 -3.21 -7.85 21.31
N VAL A 231 -2.60 -8.04 20.13
CA VAL A 231 -1.67 -7.10 19.51
C VAL A 231 -2.32 -5.73 19.26
N ALA A 232 -3.61 -5.70 18.90
CA ALA A 232 -4.35 -4.45 18.68
C ALA A 232 -4.52 -3.65 19.97
N GLY A 233 -4.54 -4.28 21.15
CA GLY A 233 -4.60 -3.64 22.46
C GLY A 233 -5.69 -2.56 22.57
N GLN A 234 -5.29 -1.32 22.80
CA GLN A 234 -6.18 -0.12 22.84
C GLN A 234 -6.18 0.65 21.52
N GLY A 235 -5.60 0.08 20.46
CA GLY A 235 -5.44 0.67 19.14
C GLY A 235 -6.67 0.51 18.24
N THR A 236 -6.42 0.16 16.99
CA THR A 236 -7.47 -0.10 15.99
C THR A 236 -7.19 -1.42 15.28
N LEU A 237 -8.19 -2.29 15.27
CA LEU A 237 -8.19 -3.50 14.45
C LEU A 237 -8.94 -3.21 13.14
N PHE A 238 -8.25 -3.37 12.01
CA PHE A 238 -8.84 -3.22 10.67
C PHE A 238 -9.04 -4.60 10.04
N LEU A 239 -10.31 -4.99 9.85
CA LEU A 239 -10.71 -6.26 9.25
C LEU A 239 -11.07 -6.02 7.78
N ASP A 240 -10.13 -6.28 6.87
CA ASP A 240 -10.40 -6.20 5.43
C ASP A 240 -11.02 -7.49 4.92
N GLU A 241 -11.87 -7.36 3.90
CA GLU A 241 -12.59 -8.48 3.28
C GLU A 241 -13.40 -9.29 4.31
N ILE A 242 -14.10 -8.61 5.23
CA ILE A 242 -14.86 -9.25 6.32
C ILE A 242 -15.92 -10.23 5.82
N GLY A 243 -16.40 -10.05 4.60
CA GLY A 243 -17.36 -10.97 3.94
C GLY A 243 -16.77 -12.33 3.60
N GLU A 244 -15.43 -12.50 3.65
CA GLU A 244 -14.76 -13.79 3.43
C GLU A 244 -14.63 -14.62 4.72
N LEU A 245 -14.99 -14.04 5.88
CA LEU A 245 -14.83 -14.72 7.17
C LEU A 245 -15.78 -15.93 7.27
N PRO A 246 -15.29 -17.15 7.62
CA PRO A 246 -16.13 -18.34 7.80
C PRO A 246 -17.22 -18.12 8.86
N LEU A 247 -18.40 -18.74 8.69
CA LEU A 247 -19.54 -18.59 9.62
C LEU A 247 -19.19 -18.94 11.08
N SER A 248 -18.34 -19.94 11.29
CA SER A 248 -17.81 -20.32 12.60
C SER A 248 -17.07 -19.18 13.27
N MET A 249 -16.28 -18.44 12.49
CA MET A 249 -15.49 -17.31 12.95
C MET A 249 -16.32 -16.05 13.14
N GLN A 250 -17.36 -15.86 12.31
CA GLN A 250 -18.32 -14.77 12.48
C GLN A 250 -19.00 -14.82 13.85
N ALA A 251 -19.38 -16.02 14.34
CA ALA A 251 -19.97 -16.19 15.66
C ALA A 251 -18.99 -15.81 16.79
N LYS A 252 -17.72 -16.18 16.65
CA LYS A 252 -16.67 -15.83 17.65
C LYS A 252 -16.38 -14.34 17.66
N LEU A 253 -16.26 -13.73 16.47
CA LEU A 253 -16.06 -12.28 16.33
C LEU A 253 -17.22 -11.50 16.97
N LEU A 254 -18.46 -11.91 16.69
CA LEU A 254 -19.64 -11.28 17.30
C LEU A 254 -19.55 -11.27 18.82
N ARG A 255 -19.16 -12.40 19.40
CA ARG A 255 -19.00 -12.50 20.86
C ARG A 255 -17.96 -11.54 21.39
N VAL A 256 -16.80 -11.41 20.74
CA VAL A 256 -15.75 -10.43 21.11
C VAL A 256 -16.30 -9.00 21.04
N LEU A 257 -17.02 -8.66 19.96
CA LEU A 257 -17.59 -7.32 19.77
C LEU A 257 -18.70 -6.98 20.78
N GLN A 258 -19.40 -7.98 21.31
CA GLN A 258 -20.48 -7.80 22.30
C GLN A 258 -19.94 -7.76 23.72
N GLU A 259 -19.09 -8.73 24.08
CA GLU A 259 -18.61 -8.92 25.46
C GLU A 259 -17.37 -8.08 25.77
N GLY A 260 -16.62 -7.62 24.75
CA GLY A 260 -15.34 -6.93 24.94
C GLY A 260 -14.24 -7.82 25.52
N ARG A 261 -14.38 -9.13 25.38
CA ARG A 261 -13.47 -10.15 25.91
C ARG A 261 -13.32 -11.30 24.97
N PHE A 262 -12.16 -11.98 25.05
CA PHE A 262 -11.86 -13.19 24.27
C PHE A 262 -10.93 -14.12 25.05
N ARG A 263 -10.67 -15.32 24.50
CA ARG A 263 -9.70 -16.27 25.06
C ARG A 263 -8.83 -16.80 23.95
N ARG A 264 -7.57 -17.08 24.27
CA ARG A 264 -6.68 -17.84 23.37
C ARG A 264 -7.19 -19.26 23.22
N ILE A 265 -6.89 -19.89 22.08
CA ILE A 265 -7.20 -21.31 21.86
C ILE A 265 -6.43 -22.13 22.92
N GLY A 266 -7.14 -23.07 23.58
CA GLY A 266 -6.56 -23.87 24.66
C GLY A 266 -6.52 -23.19 26.04
N SER A 267 -6.84 -21.89 26.14
CA SER A 267 -6.83 -21.13 27.41
C SER A 267 -8.22 -20.99 28.03
N ARG A 268 -8.25 -21.01 29.38
CA ARG A 268 -9.46 -20.62 30.15
C ARG A 268 -9.42 -19.16 30.60
N LYS A 269 -8.29 -18.47 30.42
CA LYS A 269 -8.08 -17.09 30.83
C LYS A 269 -8.79 -16.16 29.83
N GLU A 270 -9.61 -15.24 30.36
CA GLU A 270 -10.21 -14.16 29.58
C GLU A 270 -9.24 -12.99 29.46
N LEU A 271 -9.16 -12.44 28.25
CA LEU A 271 -8.41 -11.25 27.88
C LEU A 271 -9.38 -10.16 27.46
N GLU A 272 -9.09 -8.91 27.80
CA GLU A 272 -9.91 -7.77 27.41
C GLU A 272 -9.61 -7.33 25.97
N PHE A 273 -10.66 -7.01 25.22
CA PHE A 273 -10.57 -6.44 23.88
C PHE A 273 -10.95 -4.95 23.92
N GLY A 274 -9.93 -4.08 23.86
CA GLY A 274 -10.10 -2.62 23.94
C GLY A 274 -9.94 -1.89 22.60
N ALA A 275 -9.60 -2.59 21.52
CA ALA A 275 -9.36 -1.97 20.22
C ALA A 275 -10.68 -1.49 19.57
N ARG A 276 -10.58 -0.39 18.83
CA ARG A 276 -11.65 0.03 17.91
C ARG A 276 -11.65 -0.87 16.69
N VAL A 277 -12.82 -1.27 16.19
CA VAL A 277 -12.96 -2.06 14.99
C VAL A 277 -13.36 -1.19 13.81
N VAL A 278 -12.62 -1.31 12.71
CA VAL A 278 -12.97 -0.82 11.38
C VAL A 278 -13.04 -2.04 10.47
N ALA A 279 -14.18 -2.30 9.86
CA ALA A 279 -14.35 -3.41 8.92
C ALA A 279 -14.45 -2.90 7.49
N ALA A 280 -13.95 -3.67 6.52
CA ALA A 280 -14.07 -3.35 5.11
C ALA A 280 -14.56 -4.57 4.32
N THR A 281 -15.30 -4.30 3.23
CA THR A 281 -15.80 -5.34 2.34
C THR A 281 -16.00 -4.81 0.92
N ASN A 282 -15.84 -5.69 -0.06
CA ASN A 282 -16.24 -5.47 -1.45
C ASN A 282 -17.56 -6.17 -1.80
N ARG A 283 -18.10 -7.01 -0.89
CA ARG A 283 -19.38 -7.72 -1.07
C ARG A 283 -20.54 -6.91 -0.50
N ASP A 284 -21.72 -7.12 -1.05
CA ASP A 284 -22.96 -6.68 -0.43
C ASP A 284 -23.32 -7.62 0.74
N LEU A 285 -22.99 -7.18 1.97
CA LEU A 285 -23.25 -8.00 3.16
C LEU A 285 -24.74 -8.27 3.38
N ALA A 286 -25.65 -7.41 2.90
CA ALA A 286 -27.08 -7.66 2.99
C ALA A 286 -27.51 -8.80 2.07
N GLU A 287 -26.90 -8.95 0.90
CA GLU A 287 -27.06 -10.11 0.04
C GLU A 287 -26.44 -11.38 0.63
N GLU A 288 -25.25 -11.26 1.24
CA GLU A 288 -24.59 -12.37 1.92
C GLU A 288 -25.42 -12.90 3.11
N VAL A 289 -26.11 -12.01 3.84
CA VAL A 289 -27.06 -12.38 4.91
C VAL A 289 -28.25 -13.14 4.32
N ARG A 290 -28.87 -12.62 3.27
CA ARG A 290 -30.00 -13.32 2.59
C ARG A 290 -29.59 -14.68 2.06
N GLY A 291 -28.35 -14.80 1.58
CA GLY A 291 -27.77 -16.04 1.09
C GLY A 291 -27.29 -17.01 2.19
N GLY A 292 -27.41 -16.65 3.46
CA GLY A 292 -26.96 -17.48 4.59
C GLY A 292 -25.43 -17.61 4.71
N ARG A 293 -24.65 -16.82 3.99
CA ARG A 293 -23.18 -16.80 4.03
C ARG A 293 -22.63 -15.81 5.05
N PHE A 294 -23.46 -14.88 5.52
CA PHE A 294 -23.09 -13.93 6.58
C PHE A 294 -24.19 -13.89 7.64
N ARG A 295 -23.81 -13.81 8.93
CA ARG A 295 -24.77 -13.77 10.03
C ARG A 295 -25.39 -12.38 10.15
N GLU A 296 -26.70 -12.34 10.30
CA GLU A 296 -27.49 -11.12 10.42
C GLU A 296 -27.11 -10.32 11.70
N ASP A 297 -26.89 -11.00 12.81
CA ASP A 297 -26.51 -10.39 14.09
C ASP A 297 -25.15 -9.68 14.03
N LEU A 298 -24.17 -10.29 13.35
CA LEU A 298 -22.86 -9.70 13.10
C LEU A 298 -22.98 -8.51 12.15
N TYR A 299 -23.79 -8.62 11.10
CA TYR A 299 -24.02 -7.51 10.16
C TYR A 299 -24.48 -6.25 10.89
N TYR A 300 -25.51 -6.32 11.72
CA TYR A 300 -25.99 -5.16 12.48
C TYR A 300 -24.95 -4.65 13.47
N ARG A 301 -24.12 -5.50 14.04
CA ARG A 301 -23.05 -5.10 14.95
C ARG A 301 -21.90 -4.36 14.26
N LEU A 302 -21.60 -4.71 13.00
CA LEU A 302 -20.57 -4.07 12.18
C LEU A 302 -21.09 -2.81 11.47
N ASN A 303 -22.31 -2.83 11.00
CA ASN A 303 -22.94 -1.75 10.22
C ASN A 303 -23.52 -0.62 11.09
N VAL A 304 -22.73 -0.15 12.07
CA VAL A 304 -23.14 0.97 12.94
C VAL A 304 -22.92 2.31 12.22
N ILE A 305 -21.76 2.47 11.56
CA ILE A 305 -21.42 3.66 10.80
C ILE A 305 -21.00 3.21 9.40
N PRO A 306 -21.93 3.22 8.42
CA PRO A 306 -21.59 2.85 7.04
C PRO A 306 -20.84 3.98 6.33
N VAL A 307 -19.80 3.60 5.58
CA VAL A 307 -19.05 4.46 4.68
C VAL A 307 -18.90 3.75 3.34
N GLN A 308 -19.58 4.23 2.31
CA GLN A 308 -19.54 3.62 0.98
C GLN A 308 -18.64 4.43 0.06
N LEU A 309 -17.58 3.78 -0.47
CA LEU A 309 -16.64 4.41 -1.39
C LEU A 309 -17.09 4.21 -2.84
N PRO A 310 -17.20 5.28 -3.64
CA PRO A 310 -17.53 5.16 -5.05
C PRO A 310 -16.36 4.52 -5.82
N PRO A 311 -16.63 3.72 -6.86
CA PRO A 311 -15.60 3.21 -7.76
C PRO A 311 -14.97 4.33 -8.58
N LEU A 312 -13.75 4.09 -9.13
CA LEU A 312 -12.98 5.13 -9.82
C LEU A 312 -13.69 5.68 -11.07
N ARG A 313 -14.49 4.86 -11.76
CA ARG A 313 -15.33 5.29 -12.90
C ARG A 313 -16.41 6.31 -12.55
N GLU A 314 -16.83 6.41 -11.30
CA GLU A 314 -17.78 7.42 -10.79
C GLU A 314 -17.09 8.68 -10.24
N ARG A 315 -15.74 8.69 -10.24
CA ARG A 315 -14.90 9.81 -9.81
C ARG A 315 -13.76 10.05 -10.80
N THR A 316 -14.13 10.21 -12.06
CA THR A 316 -13.18 10.39 -13.18
C THR A 316 -12.24 11.59 -12.99
N GLU A 317 -12.70 12.62 -12.25
CA GLU A 317 -11.92 13.80 -11.90
C GLU A 317 -10.66 13.45 -11.07
N ASP A 318 -10.67 12.31 -10.37
CA ASP A 318 -9.56 11.84 -9.57
C ASP A 318 -8.51 11.06 -10.38
N VAL A 319 -8.86 10.57 -11.58
CA VAL A 319 -8.00 9.69 -12.38
C VAL A 319 -6.66 10.35 -12.69
N LEU A 320 -6.68 11.54 -13.29
CA LEU A 320 -5.45 12.22 -13.70
C LEU A 320 -4.59 12.67 -12.50
N PRO A 321 -5.14 13.27 -11.43
CA PRO A 321 -4.36 13.61 -10.23
C PRO A 321 -3.73 12.38 -9.58
N LEU A 322 -4.45 11.25 -9.51
CA LEU A 322 -3.92 10.01 -8.97
C LEU A 322 -2.83 9.42 -9.88
N ALA A 323 -3.05 9.39 -11.20
CA ALA A 323 -2.06 8.92 -12.16
C ALA A 323 -0.76 9.73 -12.07
N GLN A 324 -0.86 11.06 -12.06
CA GLN A 324 0.30 11.95 -11.95
C GLN A 324 1.07 11.69 -10.64
N ARG A 325 0.38 11.55 -9.51
CA ARG A 325 1.00 11.24 -8.21
C ARG A 325 1.71 9.87 -8.23
N PHE A 326 1.11 8.85 -8.86
CA PHE A 326 1.75 7.56 -9.01
C PHE A 326 3.00 7.63 -9.88
N LEU A 327 2.95 8.34 -11.00
CA LEU A 327 4.11 8.57 -11.87
C LEU A 327 5.25 9.26 -11.13
N GLU A 328 4.96 10.33 -10.39
CA GLU A 328 5.96 11.06 -9.59
C GLU A 328 6.62 10.14 -8.54
N ARG A 329 5.78 9.37 -7.80
CA ARG A 329 6.26 8.45 -6.78
C ARG A 329 7.10 7.31 -7.36
N GLN A 330 6.68 6.71 -8.47
CA GLN A 330 7.40 5.61 -9.11
C GLN A 330 8.69 6.09 -9.79
N SER A 331 8.66 7.23 -10.48
CA SER A 331 9.87 7.83 -11.05
C SER A 331 10.89 8.15 -9.96
N GLN A 332 10.44 8.70 -8.83
CA GLN A 332 11.31 8.99 -7.69
C GLN A 332 11.93 7.72 -7.10
N ARG A 333 11.16 6.63 -6.95
CA ARG A 333 11.65 5.34 -6.44
C ARG A 333 12.66 4.70 -7.38
N ALA A 334 12.43 4.83 -8.69
CA ALA A 334 13.32 4.32 -9.73
C ALA A 334 14.56 5.21 -9.96
N GLY A 335 14.66 6.39 -9.33
CA GLY A 335 15.73 7.35 -9.59
C GLY A 335 15.66 7.98 -10.99
N LEU A 336 14.48 7.97 -11.62
CA LEU A 336 14.24 8.50 -12.96
C LEU A 336 13.71 9.95 -12.90
N PRO A 337 13.87 10.73 -13.98
CA PRO A 337 13.26 12.05 -14.09
C PRO A 337 11.73 11.94 -14.02
N PRO A 338 11.02 12.99 -13.51
CA PRO A 338 9.57 13.01 -13.45
C PRO A 338 8.93 12.82 -14.83
N ARG A 339 8.07 11.84 -14.96
CA ARG A 339 7.34 11.57 -16.21
C ARG A 339 6.04 12.36 -16.27
N ARG A 340 5.60 12.67 -17.49
CA ARG A 340 4.37 13.43 -17.76
C ARG A 340 3.51 12.70 -18.77
N LEU A 341 2.20 12.85 -18.66
CA LEU A 341 1.23 12.27 -19.59
C LEU A 341 1.02 13.23 -20.77
N ALA A 342 1.17 12.76 -21.99
CA ALA A 342 0.70 13.45 -23.19
C ALA A 342 -0.83 13.64 -23.11
N LYS A 343 -1.36 14.64 -23.82
CA LYS A 343 -2.78 14.96 -23.78
C LYS A 343 -3.66 13.81 -24.30
N GLU A 344 -3.18 13.11 -25.28
CA GLU A 344 -3.81 11.93 -25.87
C GLU A 344 -3.84 10.75 -24.87
N ALA A 345 -2.75 10.52 -24.14
CA ALA A 345 -2.68 9.53 -23.07
C ALA A 345 -3.61 9.86 -21.90
N GLN A 346 -3.78 11.15 -21.56
CA GLN A 346 -4.77 11.59 -20.56
C GLN A 346 -6.19 11.21 -20.98
N GLY A 347 -6.54 11.42 -22.27
CA GLY A 347 -7.84 11.03 -22.81
C GLY A 347 -8.11 9.54 -22.69
N LEU A 348 -7.10 8.69 -22.97
CA LEU A 348 -7.18 7.25 -22.82
C LEU A 348 -7.44 6.85 -21.36
N LEU A 349 -6.69 7.41 -20.40
CA LEU A 349 -6.86 7.12 -18.99
C LEU A 349 -8.24 7.52 -18.46
N LEU A 350 -8.80 8.64 -18.94
CA LEU A 350 -10.15 9.12 -18.57
C LEU A 350 -11.26 8.23 -19.14
N SER A 351 -11.05 7.63 -20.30
CA SER A 351 -12.04 6.76 -20.94
C SER A 351 -12.04 5.33 -20.42
N HIS A 352 -10.96 4.92 -19.72
CA HIS A 352 -10.85 3.56 -19.19
C HIS A 352 -11.73 3.37 -17.95
N PRO A 353 -12.50 2.26 -17.82
CA PRO A 353 -13.45 2.03 -16.73
C PRO A 353 -12.81 1.67 -15.38
N TRP A 354 -11.54 1.32 -15.34
CA TRP A 354 -10.77 0.96 -14.14
C TRP A 354 -11.47 -0.07 -13.25
N PRO A 355 -11.73 -1.30 -13.72
CA PRO A 355 -12.38 -2.33 -12.90
C PRO A 355 -11.62 -2.68 -11.62
N GLY A 356 -10.28 -2.58 -11.62
CA GLY A 356 -9.43 -2.70 -10.43
C GLY A 356 -9.21 -1.37 -9.69
N ASN A 357 -9.95 -0.31 -10.05
CA ASN A 357 -9.95 0.99 -9.38
C ASN A 357 -8.54 1.62 -9.25
N ILE A 358 -8.24 2.22 -8.08
CA ILE A 358 -6.95 2.88 -7.82
C ILE A 358 -5.77 1.88 -7.83
N ARG A 359 -6.02 0.60 -7.48
CA ARG A 359 -4.97 -0.44 -7.50
C ARG A 359 -4.53 -0.71 -8.94
N GLU A 360 -5.47 -0.84 -9.85
CA GLU A 360 -5.18 -1.04 -11.28
C GLU A 360 -4.47 0.18 -11.88
N LEU A 361 -4.97 1.38 -11.59
CA LEU A 361 -4.33 2.63 -12.03
C LEU A 361 -2.89 2.73 -11.52
N GLY A 362 -2.65 2.40 -10.24
CA GLY A 362 -1.31 2.38 -9.66
C GLY A 362 -0.36 1.40 -10.36
N ASN A 363 -0.83 0.17 -10.60
CA ASN A 363 -0.06 -0.86 -11.31
C ASN A 363 0.22 -0.45 -12.77
N ALA A 364 -0.74 0.20 -13.44
CA ALA A 364 -0.55 0.73 -14.78
C ALA A 364 0.56 1.79 -14.83
N MET A 365 0.57 2.73 -13.88
CA MET A 365 1.61 3.76 -13.79
C MET A 365 2.98 3.17 -13.45
N GLU A 366 3.05 2.19 -12.56
CA GLU A 366 4.28 1.47 -12.23
C GLU A 366 4.85 0.76 -13.45
N ARG A 367 4.00 0.05 -14.20
CA ARG A 367 4.39 -0.65 -15.42
C ARG A 367 4.94 0.32 -16.47
N VAL A 368 4.28 1.44 -16.70
CA VAL A 368 4.74 2.43 -17.69
C VAL A 368 6.07 3.06 -17.26
N VAL A 369 6.28 3.36 -15.99
CA VAL A 369 7.57 3.87 -15.49
C VAL A 369 8.69 2.85 -15.69
N ALA A 370 8.40 1.56 -15.56
CA ALA A 370 9.39 0.50 -15.72
C ALA A 370 9.82 0.25 -17.19
N PHE A 371 8.93 0.48 -18.16
CA PHE A 371 9.16 0.08 -19.55
C PHE A 371 9.32 1.24 -20.54
N ALA A 372 8.83 2.45 -20.23
CA ALA A 372 8.99 3.59 -21.13
C ALA A 372 10.37 4.24 -20.97
N ASP A 373 11.04 4.56 -22.10
CA ASP A 373 12.38 5.16 -22.11
C ASP A 373 12.36 6.69 -22.24
N HIS A 374 11.18 7.32 -22.32
CA HIS A 374 10.99 8.74 -22.57
C HIS A 374 10.20 9.43 -21.46
N GLU A 375 10.34 10.75 -21.35
CA GLU A 375 9.73 11.54 -20.25
C GLU A 375 8.23 11.82 -20.47
N ILE A 376 7.79 11.94 -21.74
CA ILE A 376 6.41 12.25 -22.11
C ILE A 376 5.74 10.97 -22.58
N LEU A 377 4.86 10.41 -21.74
CA LEU A 377 4.17 9.16 -21.98
C LEU A 377 3.06 9.32 -23.02
N GLN A 378 3.07 8.47 -24.02
CA GLN A 378 2.14 8.46 -25.14
C GLN A 378 1.06 7.37 -24.96
N PRO A 379 -0.04 7.36 -25.74
CA PRO A 379 -1.06 6.30 -25.66
C PRO A 379 -0.48 4.90 -25.89
N GLU A 380 0.57 4.76 -26.72
CA GLU A 380 1.24 3.51 -27.07
C GLU A 380 1.88 2.84 -25.84
N ASP A 381 2.33 3.64 -24.86
CA ASP A 381 2.90 3.14 -23.60
C ASP A 381 1.86 2.42 -22.75
N PHE A 382 0.59 2.68 -23.01
CA PHE A 382 -0.56 2.09 -22.33
C PHE A 382 -1.25 0.99 -23.16
N SER A 383 -0.59 0.48 -24.20
CA SER A 383 -1.14 -0.56 -25.10
C SER A 383 -1.57 -1.86 -24.39
N PHE A 384 -1.08 -2.07 -23.17
CA PHE A 384 -1.49 -3.19 -22.30
C PHE A 384 -2.87 -2.97 -21.62
N LEU A 385 -3.40 -1.74 -21.60
CA LEU A 385 -4.75 -1.51 -21.13
C LEU A 385 -5.72 -2.00 -22.21
N PRO A 386 -6.70 -2.85 -21.86
CA PRO A 386 -7.66 -3.33 -22.83
C PRO A 386 -8.53 -2.18 -23.33
N VAL A 387 -8.31 -1.75 -24.57
CA VAL A 387 -9.08 -0.68 -25.21
C VAL A 387 -10.56 -1.08 -25.42
N GLU A 388 -10.86 -2.38 -25.38
CA GLU A 388 -12.22 -2.91 -25.60
C GLU A 388 -13.13 -2.89 -24.38
N SER A 389 -12.61 -2.67 -23.17
CA SER A 389 -13.44 -2.70 -21.94
C SER A 389 -14.41 -1.54 -21.82
N ALA A 390 -14.23 -0.45 -22.55
CA ALA A 390 -15.13 0.70 -22.53
C ALA A 390 -16.46 0.46 -23.28
N ARG A 391 -16.53 -0.61 -24.10
CA ARG A 391 -17.76 -0.95 -24.86
C ARG A 391 -18.50 -2.18 -24.34
N LEU A 392 -17.94 -2.95 -23.36
CA LEU A 392 -18.50 -4.22 -22.94
C LEU A 392 -19.03 -4.29 -21.49
N VAL A 393 -18.95 -3.21 -20.70
CA VAL A 393 -19.66 -3.11 -19.42
C VAL A 393 -21.02 -2.46 -19.66
N GLY A 394 -21.80 -3.06 -20.49
CA GLY A 394 -23.17 -2.62 -20.70
C GLY A 394 -23.72 -2.99 -22.04
N GLN A 395 -23.60 -4.22 -22.43
CA GLN A 395 -24.56 -4.91 -23.29
C GLN A 395 -23.96 -6.24 -23.75
N ASN A 396 -24.13 -7.26 -22.93
CA ASN A 396 -24.29 -8.59 -23.51
C ASN A 396 -25.63 -8.54 -24.23
N PRO A 397 -25.69 -8.56 -25.58
CA PRO A 397 -26.98 -8.43 -26.29
C PRO A 397 -27.97 -9.55 -25.94
N LEU A 398 -27.52 -10.56 -25.19
CA LEU A 398 -28.30 -11.69 -24.71
C LEU A 398 -28.90 -11.47 -23.31
N GLU A 399 -28.44 -10.46 -22.53
CA GLU A 399 -28.93 -10.23 -21.16
C GLU A 399 -29.94 -9.09 -21.04
N THR A 400 -29.96 -8.15 -22.01
CA THR A 400 -30.86 -6.98 -21.97
C THR A 400 -32.06 -7.08 -22.92
N ASP A 401 -31.99 -7.97 -23.90
CA ASP A 401 -33.04 -8.11 -24.92
C ASP A 401 -33.02 -9.58 -25.37
N TRP A 402 -33.91 -10.39 -24.86
CA TRP A 402 -34.03 -11.81 -25.25
C TRP A 402 -34.55 -11.89 -26.67
N PRO A 403 -33.70 -11.72 -27.73
CA PRO A 403 -34.17 -11.74 -29.10
C PRO A 403 -34.62 -13.17 -29.47
N THR A 404 -35.57 -13.26 -30.36
CA THR A 404 -35.91 -14.53 -30.96
C THR A 404 -34.71 -15.08 -31.75
N LEU A 405 -34.67 -16.40 -31.99
CA LEU A 405 -33.59 -17.00 -32.80
C LEU A 405 -33.48 -16.36 -34.17
N GLU A 406 -34.60 -15.95 -34.74
CA GLU A 406 -34.67 -15.29 -36.04
C GLU A 406 -34.03 -13.88 -36.02
N GLU A 407 -34.28 -13.11 -34.98
CA GLU A 407 -33.63 -11.78 -34.78
C GLU A 407 -32.14 -11.93 -34.48
N LEU A 408 -31.72 -12.94 -33.70
CA LEU A 408 -30.32 -13.21 -33.42
C LEU A 408 -29.55 -13.60 -34.70
N GLU A 409 -30.17 -14.44 -35.49
CA GLU A 409 -29.63 -14.87 -36.77
C GLU A 409 -29.49 -13.70 -37.73
N LYS A 410 -30.52 -12.85 -37.86
CA LYS A 410 -30.50 -11.62 -38.69
C LYS A 410 -29.39 -10.64 -38.26
N ARG A 411 -29.23 -10.42 -36.94
CA ARG A 411 -28.15 -9.57 -36.38
C ARG A 411 -26.76 -10.18 -36.67
N TYR A 412 -26.62 -11.51 -36.57
CA TYR A 412 -25.34 -12.18 -36.84
C TYR A 412 -24.96 -12.15 -38.30
N VAL A 413 -25.89 -12.42 -39.21
CA VAL A 413 -25.71 -12.30 -40.66
C VAL A 413 -25.32 -10.88 -41.04
N GLY A 414 -25.98 -9.86 -40.49
CA GLY A 414 -25.63 -8.45 -40.69
C GLY A 414 -24.19 -8.11 -40.31
N LYS A 415 -23.77 -8.53 -39.11
CA LYS A 415 -22.39 -8.33 -38.61
C LYS A 415 -21.33 -9.02 -39.50
N VAL A 416 -21.59 -10.23 -39.96
CA VAL A 416 -20.67 -10.95 -40.85
C VAL A 416 -20.59 -10.29 -42.20
N MET A 417 -21.70 -9.80 -42.75
CA MET A 417 -21.70 -9.04 -44.01
C MET A 417 -20.92 -7.74 -43.89
N GLU A 418 -21.05 -7.02 -42.78
CA GLU A 418 -20.29 -5.79 -42.50
C GLU A 418 -18.79 -6.09 -42.38
N LYS A 419 -18.38 -7.13 -41.60
CA LYS A 419 -17.01 -7.57 -41.41
C LYS A 419 -16.36 -8.05 -42.72
N THR A 420 -17.12 -8.61 -43.65
CA THR A 420 -16.63 -9.09 -44.97
C THR A 420 -16.72 -8.00 -46.05
N ALA A 421 -17.06 -6.76 -45.69
CA ALA A 421 -17.26 -5.64 -46.63
C ALA A 421 -18.16 -6.02 -47.83
N GLY A 422 -19.24 -6.75 -47.55
CA GLY A 422 -20.21 -7.20 -48.54
C GLY A 422 -19.77 -8.40 -49.41
N GLN A 423 -18.60 -9.02 -49.17
CA GLN A 423 -18.12 -10.17 -49.93
C GLN A 423 -18.89 -11.45 -49.58
N ARG A 424 -19.91 -11.75 -50.36
CA ARG A 424 -20.86 -12.85 -50.09
C ARG A 424 -20.20 -14.24 -50.00
N ALA A 425 -19.18 -14.51 -50.83
CA ALA A 425 -18.50 -15.78 -50.76
C ALA A 425 -17.80 -16.04 -49.44
N LYS A 426 -17.08 -15.02 -48.90
CA LYS A 426 -16.47 -15.07 -47.56
C LYS A 426 -17.51 -15.09 -46.42
N ALA A 427 -18.60 -14.40 -46.60
CA ALA A 427 -19.70 -14.41 -45.61
C ALA A 427 -20.34 -15.81 -45.52
N CYS A 428 -20.57 -16.48 -46.64
CA CYS A 428 -21.06 -17.85 -46.66
C CYS A 428 -20.11 -18.83 -45.95
N GLU A 429 -18.81 -18.68 -46.16
CA GLU A 429 -17.79 -19.50 -45.48
C GLU A 429 -17.78 -19.33 -43.98
N ILE A 430 -17.85 -18.08 -43.50
CA ILE A 430 -17.88 -17.76 -42.05
C ILE A 430 -19.19 -18.22 -41.42
N LEU A 431 -20.35 -18.05 -42.11
CA LEU A 431 -21.67 -18.42 -41.62
C LEU A 431 -21.97 -19.91 -41.73
N GLY A 432 -21.17 -20.67 -42.50
CA GLY A 432 -21.39 -22.09 -42.73
C GLY A 432 -22.68 -22.40 -43.53
N ILE A 433 -23.15 -21.44 -44.40
CA ILE A 433 -24.41 -21.55 -45.15
C ILE A 433 -24.14 -21.40 -46.66
N ASP A 434 -25.04 -21.97 -47.45
CA ASP A 434 -24.96 -21.83 -48.91
C ASP A 434 -25.42 -20.43 -49.42
N PRO A 435 -24.98 -20.01 -50.61
CA PRO A 435 -25.33 -18.67 -51.15
C PRO A 435 -26.82 -18.41 -51.35
N LYS A 436 -27.64 -19.43 -51.59
CA LYS A 436 -29.09 -19.30 -51.68
C LYS A 436 -29.71 -19.00 -50.33
N THR A 437 -29.25 -19.65 -49.29
CA THR A 437 -29.67 -19.44 -47.91
C THR A 437 -29.31 -18.02 -47.43
N LEU A 438 -28.07 -17.56 -47.71
CA LEU A 438 -27.64 -16.20 -47.42
C LEU A 438 -28.53 -15.16 -48.15
N TYR A 439 -28.82 -15.37 -49.41
CA TYR A 439 -29.66 -14.46 -50.22
C TYR A 439 -31.10 -14.38 -49.68
N ARG A 440 -31.68 -15.50 -49.25
CA ARG A 440 -32.99 -15.54 -48.65
C ARG A 440 -33.02 -14.75 -47.34
N LYS A 441 -32.03 -14.95 -46.46
CA LYS A 441 -31.95 -14.26 -45.16
C LYS A 441 -31.64 -12.77 -45.23
N LEU A 442 -31.05 -12.30 -46.35
CA LEU A 442 -30.87 -10.87 -46.62
C LEU A 442 -32.11 -10.20 -47.25
N ARG A 443 -33.11 -10.98 -47.72
CA ARG A 443 -34.34 -10.49 -48.36
C ARG A 443 -35.57 -10.56 -47.47
N GLU A 444 -35.56 -11.35 -46.42
CA GLU A 444 -36.64 -11.38 -45.44
C GLU A 444 -36.63 -10.10 -44.63
N PRO A 445 -37.73 -9.28 -44.61
CA PRO A 445 -37.81 -7.96 -44.00
C PRO A 445 -37.67 -7.94 -42.50
#